data_20cb05a5df2ad10f6fdd1844e177dbe1
#
_entry.id   20cb05a5df2ad10f6fdd1844e177dbe1
#
_cell.length_a   1.000
_cell.length_b   1.000
_cell.length_c   1.000
_cell.angle_alpha   90.00
_cell.angle_beta   90.00
_cell.angle_gamma   90.00
#
_symmetry.space_group_name_H-M   'P 1'
#
loop_
_entity.id
_entity.type
_entity.pdbx_description
1 polymer ?
#
loop_
_entity_poly.entity_id
_entity_poly.type
_entity_poly.pdbx_seq_one_letter_code
_entity_poly.pdbx_strand_id
1 'polypeptide(L)'
;MFVTSFTNIISAADRKKDKKKEIKESSAVKETAYDKLMKKSDRETAVGDFMTLHKIGGKLYVEIPLKYCGRDLLIASTTAESSNSRLATVGYKINDPMHVKFVKMDSSMILQSVNSRVESDAELKLALQRNYMNSFNKKYAIEAYNNDSTSVVIDMTEMFIGDEPALKPVEERYSILTVNSNLRPNFASLGKIKAFEDNV
;
A
#
# COMPACT_ATOMS: atom_id res chain seq x y z
N MET A 1 -30.71 50.25 55.48
CA MET A 1 -30.66 49.35 54.34
C MET A 1 -29.17 49.10 54.05
N PHE A 2 -28.65 47.96 54.59
CA PHE A 2 -27.21 47.59 54.47
C PHE A 2 -27.07 46.64 53.31
N VAL A 3 -26.25 46.99 52.33
CA VAL A 3 -25.84 46.13 51.23
C VAL A 3 -24.46 45.56 51.60
N THR A 4 -24.38 44.27 51.90
CA THR A 4 -23.11 43.58 52.14
C THR A 4 -22.63 43.00 50.83
N SER A 5 -21.48 43.56 50.37
CA SER A 5 -20.73 43.02 49.20
C SER A 5 -19.85 41.87 49.65
N PHE A 6 -20.11 40.64 49.10
CA PHE A 6 -19.22 39.50 49.26
C PHE A 6 -18.21 39.46 48.09
N THR A 7 -16.96 39.81 48.40
CA THR A 7 -15.83 39.61 47.52
C THR A 7 -15.29 38.18 47.67
N ASN A 8 -15.48 37.35 46.68
CA ASN A 8 -14.86 36.03 46.61
C ASN A 8 -13.36 36.18 46.29
N ILE A 9 -12.52 35.87 47.27
CA ILE A 9 -11.06 35.74 47.10
C ILE A 9 -10.82 34.33 46.57
N ILE A 10 -10.63 34.18 45.23
CA ILE A 10 -10.17 32.94 44.62
C ILE A 10 -8.65 32.87 44.87
N SER A 11 -8.22 31.84 45.59
CA SER A 11 -6.84 31.56 45.94
C SER A 11 -5.98 31.29 44.69
N ALA A 12 -4.77 31.86 44.70
CA ALA A 12 -3.78 31.67 43.60
C ALA A 12 -3.36 30.21 43.39
N ALA A 13 -3.68 29.32 44.32
CA ALA A 13 -3.41 27.88 44.24
C ALA A 13 -4.34 27.15 43.26
N ASP A 14 -5.62 27.57 43.16
CA ASP A 14 -6.58 26.94 42.25
C ASP A 14 -6.28 27.28 40.77
N ARG A 15 -5.84 28.51 40.50
CA ARG A 15 -5.44 28.91 39.13
C ARG A 15 -4.22 28.14 38.60
N LYS A 16 -3.33 27.66 39.47
CA LYS A 16 -2.19 26.81 39.04
C LYS A 16 -2.60 25.38 38.77
N LYS A 17 -3.63 24.85 39.41
CA LYS A 17 -4.14 23.50 39.15
C LYS A 17 -4.89 23.43 37.83
N ASP A 18 -5.72 24.42 37.52
CA ASP A 18 -6.47 24.47 36.28
C ASP A 18 -5.55 24.68 35.05
N LYS A 19 -4.55 25.57 35.12
CA LYS A 19 -3.53 25.70 34.09
C LYS A 19 -2.70 24.43 33.88
N LYS A 20 -2.43 23.67 34.97
CA LYS A 20 -1.67 22.41 34.84
C LYS A 20 -2.53 21.27 34.29
N LYS A 21 -3.86 21.35 34.42
CA LYS A 21 -4.82 20.41 33.80
C LYS A 21 -5.03 20.70 32.31
N GLU A 22 -5.18 21.99 31.92
CA GLU A 22 -5.25 22.40 30.52
C GLU A 22 -3.96 22.11 29.74
N ILE A 23 -2.79 22.30 30.35
CA ILE A 23 -1.50 21.98 29.70
C ILE A 23 -1.30 20.46 29.57
N LYS A 24 -1.94 19.62 30.42
CA LYS A 24 -1.89 18.17 30.26
C LYS A 24 -2.91 17.65 29.23
N GLU A 25 -4.03 18.31 29.00
CA GLU A 25 -5.01 17.92 28.00
C GLU A 25 -4.62 18.39 26.59
N SER A 26 -3.82 19.44 26.45
CA SER A 26 -3.39 19.93 25.10
C SER A 26 -2.20 19.17 24.50
N SER A 27 -1.58 18.22 25.23
CA SER A 27 -0.40 17.48 24.74
C SER A 27 -0.64 16.00 24.43
N ALA A 28 -1.88 15.52 24.45
CA ALA A 28 -2.22 14.24 23.85
C ALA A 28 -2.30 14.43 22.32
N VAL A 29 -1.15 14.41 21.64
CA VAL A 29 -1.09 14.25 20.19
C VAL A 29 -1.92 13.02 19.85
N LYS A 30 -3.07 13.20 19.20
CA LYS A 30 -3.90 12.07 18.78
C LYS A 30 -3.06 11.21 17.84
N GLU A 31 -2.73 10.03 18.31
CA GLU A 31 -1.98 9.04 17.54
C GLU A 31 -2.66 8.77 16.21
N THR A 32 -1.94 8.99 15.12
CA THR A 32 -2.45 8.82 13.76
C THR A 32 -2.63 7.33 13.43
N ALA A 33 -3.42 7.00 12.39
CA ALA A 33 -3.52 5.63 11.89
C ALA A 33 -2.14 5.10 11.45
N TYR A 34 -1.32 5.98 10.88
CA TYR A 34 0.05 5.70 10.50
C TYR A 34 0.92 5.31 11.70
N ASP A 35 0.88 6.11 12.77
CA ASP A 35 1.65 5.82 13.99
C ASP A 35 1.27 4.46 14.60
N LYS A 36 -0.04 4.16 14.63
CA LYS A 36 -0.54 2.88 15.13
C LYS A 36 -0.04 1.69 14.30
N LEU A 37 0.02 1.85 12.97
CA LEU A 37 0.54 0.82 12.08
C LEU A 37 2.06 0.65 12.29
N MET A 38 2.80 1.76 12.41
CA MET A 38 4.25 1.78 12.52
C MET A 38 4.80 1.38 13.90
N LYS A 39 3.99 1.40 14.94
CA LYS A 39 4.38 0.97 16.30
C LYS A 39 4.36 -0.54 16.54
N LYS A 40 3.84 -1.32 15.61
CA LYS A 40 3.79 -2.78 15.76
C LYS A 40 5.20 -3.37 15.88
N SER A 41 5.41 -4.26 16.85
CA SER A 41 6.73 -4.76 17.25
C SER A 41 7.37 -5.73 16.23
N ASP A 42 6.56 -6.38 15.40
CA ASP A 42 6.99 -7.35 14.38
C ASP A 42 7.15 -6.73 12.98
N ARG A 43 7.52 -5.46 12.94
CA ARG A 43 7.70 -4.70 11.70
C ARG A 43 9.10 -4.84 11.14
N GLU A 44 9.21 -5.28 9.90
CA GLU A 44 10.36 -5.13 9.03
C GLU A 44 10.07 -4.00 8.01
N THR A 45 10.99 -3.06 7.83
CA THR A 45 10.81 -1.93 6.91
C THR A 45 11.98 -1.87 5.94
N ALA A 46 11.68 -1.78 4.65
CA ALA A 46 12.64 -1.49 3.60
C ALA A 46 12.30 -0.12 2.99
N VAL A 47 13.18 0.85 3.21
CA VAL A 47 13.01 2.23 2.73
C VAL A 47 13.71 2.38 1.39
N GLY A 48 13.00 2.88 0.38
CA GLY A 48 13.53 3.25 -0.93
C GLY A 48 13.01 4.62 -1.35
N ASP A 49 13.70 5.25 -2.30
CA ASP A 49 13.28 6.57 -2.83
C ASP A 49 12.01 6.46 -3.68
N PHE A 50 11.80 5.29 -4.27
CA PHE A 50 10.62 5.00 -5.08
C PHE A 50 9.40 4.71 -4.20
N MET A 51 9.48 3.69 -3.35
CA MET A 51 8.43 3.29 -2.41
C MET A 51 9.06 2.73 -1.15
N THR A 52 8.30 2.73 -0.05
CA THR A 52 8.71 2.07 1.19
C THR A 52 7.82 0.87 1.44
N LEU A 53 8.45 -0.26 1.78
CA LEU A 53 7.76 -1.50 2.11
C LEU A 53 7.79 -1.74 3.62
N HIS A 54 6.65 -2.15 4.17
CA HIS A 54 6.52 -2.55 5.56
C HIS A 54 5.90 -3.95 5.63
N LYS A 55 6.65 -4.90 6.15
CA LYS A 55 6.15 -6.24 6.47
C LYS A 55 5.79 -6.26 7.94
N ILE A 56 4.52 -6.47 8.26
CA ILE A 56 3.96 -6.38 9.61
C ILE A 56 2.99 -7.54 9.83
N GLY A 57 3.27 -8.43 10.78
CA GLY A 57 2.37 -9.55 11.08
C GLY A 57 2.09 -10.47 9.89
N GLY A 58 3.08 -10.67 9.00
CA GLY A 58 2.92 -11.45 7.78
C GLY A 58 2.19 -10.73 6.64
N LYS A 59 1.80 -9.48 6.81
CA LYS A 59 1.18 -8.63 5.79
C LYS A 59 2.20 -7.70 5.15
N LEU A 60 1.99 -7.38 3.86
CA LEU A 60 2.78 -6.42 3.12
C LEU A 60 2.01 -5.11 2.94
N TYR A 61 2.49 -4.08 3.60
CA TYR A 61 2.01 -2.72 3.40
C TYR A 61 3.01 -1.97 2.51
N VAL A 62 2.49 -1.28 1.51
CA VAL A 62 3.28 -0.47 0.58
C VAL A 62 2.94 0.99 0.80
N GLU A 63 3.96 1.77 1.14
CA GLU A 63 3.85 3.22 1.24
C GLU A 63 4.23 3.83 -0.11
N ILE A 64 3.24 4.44 -0.77
CA ILE A 64 3.34 4.99 -2.12
C ILE A 64 3.35 6.51 -2.03
N PRO A 65 4.46 7.18 -2.40
CA PRO A 65 4.47 8.62 -2.52
C PRO A 65 3.46 9.09 -3.59
N LEU A 66 2.62 10.06 -3.24
CA LEU A 66 1.57 10.58 -4.13
C LEU A 66 2.12 11.16 -5.44
N LYS A 67 3.38 11.61 -5.45
CA LYS A 67 4.09 12.07 -6.64
C LYS A 67 4.24 11.00 -7.73
N TYR A 68 4.13 9.71 -7.36
CA TYR A 68 4.21 8.58 -8.31
C TYR A 68 2.85 8.08 -8.77
N CYS A 69 1.75 8.67 -8.30
CA CYS A 69 0.42 8.38 -8.85
C CYS A 69 0.36 8.78 -10.33
N GLY A 70 -0.15 7.88 -11.16
CA GLY A 70 -0.22 8.05 -12.61
C GLY A 70 1.07 7.67 -13.36
N ARG A 71 2.19 7.41 -12.67
CA ARG A 71 3.42 6.90 -13.28
C ARG A 71 3.23 5.43 -13.70
N ASP A 72 3.74 5.08 -14.87
CA ASP A 72 3.75 3.72 -15.37
C ASP A 72 4.79 2.88 -14.64
N LEU A 73 4.40 1.66 -14.25
CA LEU A 73 5.17 0.73 -13.46
C LEU A 73 5.10 -0.66 -14.07
N LEU A 74 6.11 -1.48 -13.79
CA LEU A 74 6.12 -2.90 -14.13
C LEU A 74 6.13 -3.75 -12.85
N ILE A 75 5.17 -4.68 -12.75
CA ILE A 75 5.18 -5.71 -11.72
C ILE A 75 5.51 -7.03 -12.40
N ALA A 76 6.58 -7.69 -11.96
CA ALA A 76 7.05 -8.94 -12.55
C ALA A 76 7.36 -9.97 -11.46
N SER A 77 7.19 -11.24 -11.80
CA SER A 77 7.60 -12.37 -10.97
C SER A 77 8.64 -13.23 -11.69
N THR A 78 9.52 -13.85 -10.93
CA THR A 78 10.50 -14.82 -11.42
C THR A 78 10.61 -15.95 -10.42
N THR A 79 10.62 -17.18 -10.88
CA THR A 79 10.82 -18.36 -10.02
C THR A 79 12.23 -18.37 -9.47
N ALA A 80 12.41 -18.15 -8.17
CA ALA A 80 13.73 -18.18 -7.54
C ALA A 80 14.17 -19.61 -7.20
N GLU A 81 13.26 -20.42 -6.69
CA GLU A 81 13.51 -21.80 -6.30
C GLU A 81 12.29 -22.68 -6.64
N SER A 82 12.48 -23.93 -6.95
CA SER A 82 11.41 -24.88 -7.25
C SER A 82 11.76 -26.28 -6.77
N SER A 83 10.80 -26.96 -6.18
CA SER A 83 10.90 -28.40 -5.86
C SER A 83 10.65 -29.31 -7.08
N ASN A 84 10.09 -28.76 -8.17
CA ASN A 84 9.82 -29.47 -9.41
C ASN A 84 10.08 -28.56 -10.62
N SER A 85 11.27 -28.64 -11.17
CA SER A 85 11.74 -27.84 -12.30
C SER A 85 10.94 -28.08 -13.60
N ARG A 86 10.19 -29.19 -13.71
CA ARG A 86 9.30 -29.43 -14.86
C ARG A 86 8.06 -28.56 -14.83
N LEU A 87 7.61 -28.16 -13.65
CA LEU A 87 6.42 -27.34 -13.47
C LEU A 87 6.78 -25.85 -13.37
N ALA A 88 7.89 -25.52 -12.70
CA ALA A 88 8.34 -24.16 -12.49
C ALA A 88 9.87 -24.09 -12.65
N THR A 89 10.34 -23.58 -13.78
CA THR A 89 11.75 -23.47 -14.09
C THR A 89 12.37 -22.28 -13.36
N VAL A 90 13.44 -22.53 -12.61
CA VAL A 90 14.18 -21.50 -11.88
C VAL A 90 14.78 -20.46 -12.84
N GLY A 91 14.67 -19.18 -12.51
CA GLY A 91 15.15 -18.07 -13.33
C GLY A 91 14.19 -17.68 -14.47
N TYR A 92 13.09 -18.41 -14.65
CA TYR A 92 12.17 -18.18 -15.74
C TYR A 92 10.98 -17.30 -15.31
N LYS A 93 10.54 -16.45 -16.22
CA LYS A 93 9.27 -15.70 -16.17
C LYS A 93 8.25 -16.39 -17.05
N ILE A 94 7.17 -16.87 -16.45
CA ILE A 94 6.09 -17.52 -17.20
C ILE A 94 5.18 -16.47 -17.82
N ASN A 95 4.79 -15.48 -17.04
CA ASN A 95 3.90 -14.41 -17.48
C ASN A 95 4.67 -13.15 -17.82
N ASP A 96 4.14 -12.37 -18.77
CA ASP A 96 4.64 -11.05 -19.05
C ASP A 96 4.51 -10.15 -17.84
N PRO A 97 5.44 -9.19 -17.64
CA PRO A 97 5.29 -8.18 -16.60
C PRO A 97 3.97 -7.42 -16.73
N MET A 98 3.30 -7.19 -15.62
CA MET A 98 2.11 -6.35 -15.60
C MET A 98 2.52 -4.90 -15.78
N HIS A 99 2.09 -4.26 -16.88
CA HIS A 99 2.23 -2.82 -17.08
C HIS A 99 1.06 -2.12 -16.40
N VAL A 100 1.33 -1.42 -15.31
CA VAL A 100 0.31 -0.87 -14.42
C VAL A 100 0.62 0.55 -13.98
N LYS A 101 -0.36 1.21 -13.38
CA LYS A 101 -0.17 2.48 -12.66
C LYS A 101 -1.12 2.56 -11.46
N PHE A 102 -0.69 3.28 -10.45
CA PHE A 102 -1.55 3.61 -9.32
C PHE A 102 -2.29 4.92 -9.58
N VAL A 103 -3.61 4.90 -9.36
CA VAL A 103 -4.46 6.09 -9.46
C VAL A 103 -5.22 6.25 -8.16
N LYS A 104 -5.06 7.42 -7.52
CA LYS A 104 -5.81 7.75 -6.30
C LYS A 104 -7.22 8.17 -6.67
N MET A 105 -8.22 7.53 -6.07
CA MET A 105 -9.64 7.86 -6.22
C MET A 105 -10.27 7.92 -4.82
N ASP A 106 -10.64 9.12 -4.40
CA ASP A 106 -11.21 9.39 -3.06
C ASP A 106 -10.36 8.78 -1.93
N SER A 107 -10.90 7.80 -1.21
CA SER A 107 -10.26 7.08 -0.10
C SER A 107 -9.60 5.77 -0.53
N SER A 108 -9.35 5.57 -1.82
CA SER A 108 -8.83 4.32 -2.36
C SER A 108 -7.70 4.55 -3.35
N MET A 109 -6.83 3.56 -3.46
CA MET A 109 -5.82 3.46 -4.50
C MET A 109 -6.23 2.38 -5.49
N ILE A 110 -6.32 2.75 -6.77
CA ILE A 110 -6.67 1.83 -7.85
C ILE A 110 -5.40 1.42 -8.57
N LEU A 111 -5.19 0.13 -8.74
CA LEU A 111 -4.20 -0.41 -9.65
C LEU A 111 -4.88 -0.60 -11.02
N GLN A 112 -4.40 0.14 -12.01
CA GLN A 112 -4.90 0.07 -13.39
C GLN A 112 -3.87 -0.62 -14.28
N SER A 113 -4.33 -1.51 -15.18
CA SER A 113 -3.52 -1.95 -16.31
C SER A 113 -3.42 -0.85 -17.34
N VAL A 114 -2.21 -0.59 -17.80
CA VAL A 114 -1.95 0.36 -18.88
C VAL A 114 -2.09 -0.36 -20.23
N ASN A 115 -2.94 0.17 -21.10
CA ASN A 115 -3.05 -0.35 -22.45
C ASN A 115 -2.00 0.33 -23.35
N SER A 116 -0.84 -0.31 -23.52
CA SER A 116 0.28 0.20 -24.29
C SER A 116 0.15 -0.01 -25.80
N ARG A 117 -0.91 -0.70 -26.27
CA ARG A 117 -1.07 -1.04 -27.69
C ARG A 117 -1.59 0.11 -28.54
N VAL A 118 -1.88 1.25 -27.95
CA VAL A 118 -2.57 2.34 -28.62
C VAL A 118 -1.81 3.64 -28.42
N GLU A 119 -0.85 3.88 -29.31
CA GLU A 119 -0.30 5.21 -29.56
C GLU A 119 -0.93 5.76 -30.84
N SER A 120 -1.33 7.02 -30.81
CA SER A 120 -1.84 7.70 -32.00
C SER A 120 -1.67 9.21 -31.89
N ASP A 121 -1.75 9.85 -33.07
CA ASP A 121 -1.79 11.29 -33.23
C ASP A 121 -2.99 11.93 -32.50
N ALA A 122 -2.88 13.20 -32.18
CA ALA A 122 -3.79 13.91 -31.28
C ALA A 122 -5.28 13.80 -31.61
N GLU A 123 -5.65 13.72 -32.89
CA GLU A 123 -7.07 13.64 -33.32
C GLU A 123 -7.71 12.27 -33.02
N LEU A 124 -6.96 11.18 -33.20
CA LEU A 124 -7.43 9.83 -32.91
C LEU A 124 -7.38 9.51 -31.43
N LYS A 125 -6.57 10.22 -30.65
CA LYS A 125 -6.34 9.95 -29.21
C LYS A 125 -7.63 9.92 -28.39
N LEU A 126 -8.55 10.84 -28.66
CA LEU A 126 -9.86 10.88 -27.95
C LEU A 126 -10.76 9.69 -28.30
N ALA A 127 -10.77 9.27 -29.58
CA ALA A 127 -11.53 8.11 -30.00
C ALA A 127 -10.95 6.82 -29.42
N LEU A 128 -9.62 6.71 -29.38
CA LEU A 128 -8.90 5.59 -28.81
C LEU A 128 -9.04 5.51 -27.30
N GLN A 129 -8.98 6.63 -26.59
CA GLN A 129 -9.20 6.67 -25.14
C GLN A 129 -10.59 6.17 -24.72
N ARG A 130 -11.61 6.36 -25.58
CA ARG A 130 -12.98 5.86 -25.31
C ARG A 130 -13.11 4.36 -25.54
N ASN A 131 -12.37 3.81 -26.48
CA ASN A 131 -12.46 2.38 -26.86
C ASN A 131 -11.42 1.49 -26.15
N TYR A 132 -10.30 2.07 -25.71
CA TYR A 132 -9.18 1.35 -25.10
C TYR A 132 -8.82 1.98 -23.74
N MET A 133 -9.80 2.14 -22.88
CA MET A 133 -9.56 2.59 -21.51
C MET A 133 -8.67 1.61 -20.74
N ASN A 134 -7.86 2.14 -19.83
CA ASN A 134 -7.14 1.31 -18.89
C ASN A 134 -8.14 0.53 -18.02
N SER A 135 -7.93 -0.75 -17.87
CA SER A 135 -8.78 -1.58 -17.02
C SER A 135 -8.39 -1.46 -15.55
N PHE A 136 -9.36 -1.52 -14.67
CA PHE A 136 -9.12 -1.61 -13.24
C PHE A 136 -8.77 -3.06 -12.88
N ASN A 137 -7.57 -3.27 -12.34
CA ASN A 137 -7.16 -4.60 -11.88
C ASN A 137 -7.62 -4.82 -10.45
N LYS A 138 -7.26 -3.90 -9.54
CA LYS A 138 -7.54 -4.05 -8.13
C LYS A 138 -7.74 -2.70 -7.45
N LYS A 139 -8.63 -2.68 -6.45
CA LYS A 139 -8.87 -1.52 -5.60
C LYS A 139 -8.36 -1.81 -4.19
N TYR A 140 -7.51 -0.93 -3.68
CA TYR A 140 -6.97 -0.99 -2.33
C TYR A 140 -7.54 0.13 -1.48
N ALA A 141 -7.95 -0.18 -0.24
CA ALA A 141 -8.25 0.85 0.73
C ALA A 141 -6.96 1.57 1.15
N ILE A 142 -7.04 2.88 1.37
CA ILE A 142 -5.95 3.63 1.98
C ILE A 142 -6.04 3.41 3.49
N GLU A 143 -5.08 2.66 4.05
CA GLU A 143 -5.02 2.33 5.47
C GLU A 143 -4.57 3.52 6.31
N ALA A 144 -3.62 4.30 5.79
CA ALA A 144 -3.11 5.49 6.44
C ALA A 144 -2.47 6.45 5.43
N TYR A 145 -2.36 7.71 5.83
CA TYR A 145 -1.45 8.68 5.24
C TYR A 145 -0.23 8.81 6.16
N ASN A 146 0.95 9.01 5.59
CA ASN A 146 2.12 9.37 6.40
C ASN A 146 1.90 10.72 7.09
N ASN A 147 2.76 11.06 8.05
CA ASN A 147 2.57 12.25 8.88
C ASN A 147 2.51 13.56 8.09
N ASP A 148 3.19 13.62 6.94
CA ASP A 148 3.23 14.79 6.05
C ASP A 148 2.15 14.74 4.97
N SER A 149 1.32 13.69 4.95
CA SER A 149 0.30 13.45 3.91
C SER A 149 0.84 13.43 2.47
N THR A 150 2.13 13.15 2.30
CA THR A 150 2.80 13.05 1.00
C THR A 150 2.77 11.65 0.41
N SER A 151 2.48 10.64 1.26
CA SER A 151 2.42 9.23 0.89
C SER A 151 1.16 8.57 1.46
N VAL A 152 0.72 7.52 0.82
CA VAL A 152 -0.38 6.66 1.27
C VAL A 152 0.11 5.24 1.51
N VAL A 153 -0.43 4.59 2.53
CA VAL A 153 -0.15 3.20 2.85
C VAL A 153 -1.34 2.33 2.46
N ILE A 154 -1.08 1.28 1.70
CA ILE A 154 -2.07 0.29 1.26
C ILE A 154 -1.61 -1.12 1.62
N ASP A 155 -2.55 -2.05 1.88
CA ASP A 155 -2.28 -3.47 2.08
C ASP A 155 -2.25 -4.19 0.73
N MET A 156 -1.07 -4.62 0.27
CA MET A 156 -0.87 -5.36 -0.98
C MET A 156 -0.60 -6.85 -0.74
N THR A 157 -0.84 -7.36 0.44
CA THR A 157 -0.57 -8.75 0.82
C THR A 157 -1.15 -9.74 -0.18
N GLU A 158 -2.44 -9.58 -0.49
CA GLU A 158 -3.16 -10.50 -1.39
C GLU A 158 -2.60 -10.52 -2.82
N MET A 159 -1.96 -9.42 -3.27
CA MET A 159 -1.31 -9.36 -4.57
C MET A 159 -0.15 -10.37 -4.68
N PHE A 160 0.62 -10.55 -3.60
CA PHE A 160 1.86 -11.32 -3.62
C PHE A 160 1.72 -12.72 -3.00
N ILE A 161 0.79 -12.92 -2.06
CA ILE A 161 0.54 -14.23 -1.44
C ILE A 161 -0.88 -14.74 -1.67
N GLY A 162 -1.65 -14.04 -2.50
CA GLY A 162 -2.93 -14.51 -3.05
C GLY A 162 -2.73 -15.26 -4.37
N ASP A 163 -3.82 -15.63 -5.01
CA ASP A 163 -3.82 -16.35 -6.28
C ASP A 163 -3.89 -15.38 -7.48
N GLU A 164 -2.93 -14.43 -7.55
CA GLU A 164 -2.84 -13.46 -8.65
C GLU A 164 -2.32 -14.15 -9.94
N PRO A 165 -3.15 -14.27 -10.99
CA PRO A 165 -2.78 -15.02 -12.19
C PRO A 165 -1.49 -14.52 -12.86
N ALA A 166 -1.25 -13.21 -12.86
CA ALA A 166 -0.09 -12.62 -13.51
C ALA A 166 1.24 -12.93 -12.79
N LEU A 167 1.18 -13.35 -11.52
CA LEU A 167 2.36 -13.66 -10.71
C LEU A 167 2.58 -15.17 -10.50
N LYS A 168 1.70 -16.03 -11.07
CA LYS A 168 1.80 -17.48 -10.94
C LYS A 168 3.10 -18.01 -11.54
N PRO A 169 3.77 -18.95 -10.87
CA PRO A 169 5.00 -19.58 -11.38
C PRO A 169 4.74 -20.73 -12.37
N VAL A 170 3.48 -21.15 -12.56
CA VAL A 170 3.09 -22.29 -13.40
C VAL A 170 2.05 -21.84 -14.42
N GLU A 171 2.29 -22.15 -15.69
CA GLU A 171 1.37 -21.87 -16.78
C GLU A 171 0.22 -22.90 -16.79
N GLU A 172 -1.03 -22.46 -16.86
CA GLU A 172 -2.19 -23.34 -16.90
C GLU A 172 -2.24 -24.23 -18.16
N ARG A 173 -1.55 -23.84 -19.23
CA ARG A 173 -1.48 -24.58 -20.51
C ARG A 173 -0.74 -25.92 -20.43
N TYR A 174 0.11 -26.13 -19.44
CA TYR A 174 0.80 -27.40 -19.23
C TYR A 174 -0.04 -28.42 -18.46
N SER A 175 -1.35 -28.22 -18.35
CA SER A 175 -2.28 -29.11 -17.67
C SER A 175 -2.66 -30.38 -18.46
N ILE A 176 -1.75 -30.98 -19.21
CA ILE A 176 -1.84 -32.42 -19.57
C ILE A 176 -1.84 -33.28 -18.28
N LEU A 177 -1.24 -32.78 -17.23
CA LEU A 177 -1.40 -33.25 -15.87
C LEU A 177 -2.34 -32.24 -15.18
N THR A 178 -3.48 -32.71 -14.70
CA THR A 178 -4.45 -31.98 -13.86
C THR A 178 -3.80 -31.46 -12.57
N VAL A 179 -2.77 -30.61 -12.68
CA VAL A 179 -2.10 -29.99 -11.55
C VAL A 179 -2.88 -28.71 -11.23
N ASN A 180 -3.53 -28.71 -10.08
CA ASN A 180 -4.12 -27.49 -9.56
C ASN A 180 -2.99 -26.48 -9.27
N SER A 181 -2.84 -25.47 -10.13
CA SER A 181 -1.81 -24.43 -10.03
C SER A 181 -2.20 -23.29 -9.08
N ASN A 182 -3.33 -23.40 -8.38
CA ASN A 182 -3.76 -22.36 -7.47
C ASN A 182 -2.86 -22.29 -6.24
N LEU A 183 -2.48 -21.08 -5.90
CA LEU A 183 -1.73 -20.81 -4.67
C LEU A 183 -2.58 -21.23 -3.45
N ARG A 184 -1.94 -21.85 -2.49
CA ARG A 184 -2.56 -22.17 -1.19
C ARG A 184 -2.12 -21.13 -0.16
N PRO A 185 -2.94 -20.13 0.19
CA PRO A 185 -2.54 -19.03 1.07
C PRO A 185 -2.02 -19.50 2.43
N ASN A 186 -2.53 -20.61 2.95
CA ASN A 186 -2.09 -21.16 4.23
C ASN A 186 -0.65 -21.70 4.22
N PHE A 187 -0.06 -21.91 3.04
CA PHE A 187 1.32 -22.36 2.84
C PHE A 187 2.19 -21.27 2.19
N ALA A 188 1.61 -20.12 1.89
CA ALA A 188 2.33 -18.98 1.33
C ALA A 188 2.76 -18.02 2.43
N SER A 189 3.96 -17.48 2.31
CA SER A 189 4.47 -16.47 3.22
C SER A 189 5.32 -15.45 2.46
N LEU A 190 5.35 -14.23 2.98
CA LEU A 190 6.23 -13.18 2.46
C LEU A 190 7.68 -13.48 2.85
N GLY A 191 8.56 -13.47 1.86
CA GLY A 191 9.99 -13.56 2.06
C GLY A 191 10.61 -12.25 2.58
N LYS A 192 11.88 -12.02 2.23
CA LYS A 192 12.58 -10.76 2.50
C LYS A 192 12.04 -9.65 1.61
N ILE A 193 11.87 -8.48 2.18
CA ILE A 193 11.52 -7.26 1.45
C ILE A 193 12.77 -6.41 1.21
N LYS A 194 12.85 -5.77 0.06
CA LYS A 194 13.92 -4.82 -0.28
C LYS A 194 13.32 -3.65 -1.05
N ALA A 195 13.91 -2.48 -0.89
CA ALA A 195 13.55 -1.28 -1.61
C ALA A 195 14.82 -0.56 -2.07
N PHE A 196 14.77 0.03 -3.24
CA PHE A 196 15.90 0.68 -3.90
C PHE A 196 15.44 2.05 -4.43
N GLU A 197 16.31 2.71 -5.21
CA GLU A 197 16.03 4.02 -5.78
C GLU A 197 14.85 4.00 -6.76
N ASP A 198 14.82 2.99 -7.66
CA ASP A 198 13.85 2.90 -8.76
C ASP A 198 12.90 1.69 -8.68
N ASN A 199 13.08 0.80 -7.73
CA ASN A 199 12.30 -0.43 -7.62
C ASN A 199 12.17 -0.94 -6.17
N VAL A 200 11.27 -1.90 -5.97
CA VAL A 200 11.03 -2.59 -4.70
C VAL A 200 10.93 -4.09 -4.92
#